data_2a70c2aeae8de27ed1589f7b350f295a
#
_entry.id   2a70c2aeae8de27ed1589f7b350f295a
#
_cell.length_a   1.000
_cell.length_b   1.000
_cell.length_c   1.000
_cell.angle_alpha   90.00
_cell.angle_beta   90.00
_cell.angle_gamma   90.00
#
_symmetry.space_group_name_H-M   'P 1'
#
loop_
_entity.id
_entity.type
_entity.pdbx_description
1 polymer ?
#
loop_
_entity_poly.entity_id
_entity_poly.type
_entity_poly.pdbx_seq_one_letter_code
_entity_poly.pdbx_strand_id
1 'polypeptide(L)'
;MKLRWIPMLLLLLLLSAVPARAAGVLHTAYLAGYPDGMIRPEAPVTRAQLAVILFRLAEHVPEQADAEMPDVPPEHWAHGAAALVCRTEVLNLQPDGLFHPEQTVTGPELACALNRLTTHEAAAAVWPSLKAGWETAEISFAAGNGWVMGFDGETFDADAPLSRAQLAQILNALLGRTPASLDDLQLGMPIFDDNRDARAWYFLPIQEAAVTHTAAQSGAWERWDALG
;
A
#
# COMPACT_ATOMS: atom_id res chain seq x y z
N MET A 1 -0.90 -28.12 78.14
CA MET A 1 -0.98 -26.99 77.18
C MET A 1 -0.87 -27.57 75.79
N LYS A 2 -1.99 -27.55 75.04
CA LYS A 2 -2.06 -28.08 73.63
C LYS A 2 -1.95 -26.89 72.69
N LEU A 3 -0.82 -26.81 71.96
CA LEU A 3 -0.59 -25.76 70.94
C LEU A 3 -1.32 -26.14 69.69
N ARG A 4 -2.31 -25.33 69.32
CA ARG A 4 -3.12 -25.51 68.07
C ARG A 4 -2.36 -24.90 66.93
N TRP A 5 -1.99 -25.70 65.95
CA TRP A 5 -1.43 -25.27 64.65
C TRP A 5 -2.56 -24.71 63.80
N ILE A 6 -2.44 -23.45 63.36
CA ILE A 6 -3.27 -22.81 62.36
C ILE A 6 -2.59 -23.03 61.00
N PRO A 7 -3.26 -23.64 60.01
CA PRO A 7 -2.68 -23.72 58.69
C PRO A 7 -2.79 -22.34 58.00
N MET A 8 -1.62 -21.79 57.62
CA MET A 8 -1.52 -20.58 56.82
C MET A 8 -1.91 -20.93 55.39
N LEU A 9 -3.10 -20.52 54.99
CA LEU A 9 -3.61 -20.67 53.63
C LEU A 9 -2.84 -19.72 52.72
N LEU A 10 -1.91 -20.24 51.92
CA LEU A 10 -1.18 -19.49 50.90
C LEU A 10 -2.14 -19.24 49.74
N LEU A 11 -2.72 -18.02 49.65
CA LEU A 11 -3.51 -17.58 48.53
C LEU A 11 -2.59 -17.28 47.33
N LEU A 12 -2.42 -18.25 46.45
CA LEU A 12 -1.72 -18.06 45.18
C LEU A 12 -2.58 -17.18 44.28
N LEU A 13 -2.28 -15.88 44.26
CA LEU A 13 -2.80 -14.98 43.20
C LEU A 13 -2.15 -15.37 41.86
N LEU A 14 -2.86 -16.17 41.08
CA LEU A 14 -2.58 -16.33 39.66
C LEU A 14 -2.86 -14.98 38.97
N LEU A 15 -1.85 -14.11 38.91
CA LEU A 15 -1.84 -13.06 37.92
C LEU A 15 -1.82 -13.73 36.54
N SER A 16 -2.99 -13.86 35.93
CA SER A 16 -3.07 -14.12 34.52
C SER A 16 -2.44 -12.90 33.82
N ALA A 17 -1.19 -13.06 33.40
CA ALA A 17 -0.57 -12.10 32.49
C ALA A 17 -1.42 -12.11 31.23
N VAL A 18 -2.27 -11.11 31.07
CA VAL A 18 -2.88 -10.82 29.78
C VAL A 18 -1.69 -10.54 28.85
N PRO A 19 -1.49 -11.32 27.79
CA PRO A 19 -0.39 -11.03 26.87
C PRO A 19 -0.59 -9.59 26.40
N ALA A 20 0.41 -8.74 26.63
CA ALA A 20 0.43 -7.39 26.07
C ALA A 20 0.33 -7.58 24.56
N ARG A 21 -0.82 -7.20 23.99
CA ARG A 21 -1.01 -7.18 22.54
C ARG A 21 0.05 -6.24 22.01
N ALA A 22 0.87 -6.70 21.06
CA ALA A 22 1.83 -5.83 20.40
C ALA A 22 1.05 -4.64 19.83
N ALA A 23 1.53 -3.43 20.06
CA ALA A 23 0.91 -2.24 19.48
C ALA A 23 0.86 -2.42 17.96
N GLY A 24 -0.30 -2.18 17.37
CA GLY A 24 -0.47 -2.30 15.93
C GLY A 24 0.44 -1.31 15.19
N VAL A 25 0.83 -1.67 13.99
CA VAL A 25 1.59 -0.79 13.09
C VAL A 25 0.62 0.20 12.46
N LEU A 26 0.97 1.49 12.43
CA LEU A 26 0.18 2.50 11.75
C LEU A 26 0.35 2.37 10.23
N HIS A 27 -0.75 2.15 9.54
CA HIS A 27 -0.84 2.20 8.09
C HIS A 27 -1.51 3.50 7.66
N THR A 28 -0.75 4.40 7.09
CA THR A 28 -1.28 5.64 6.52
C THR A 28 -1.88 5.37 5.15
N ALA A 29 -3.06 5.94 4.89
CA ALA A 29 -3.71 5.86 3.59
C ALA A 29 -2.83 6.47 2.50
N TYR A 30 -2.58 5.71 1.45
CA TYR A 30 -1.80 6.18 0.30
C TYR A 30 -2.67 6.46 -0.94
N LEU A 31 -3.88 5.92 -0.99
CA LEU A 31 -4.87 6.16 -2.04
C LEU A 31 -5.91 7.16 -1.54
N ALA A 32 -6.08 8.28 -2.25
CA ALA A 32 -7.09 9.27 -1.90
C ALA A 32 -8.33 9.15 -2.78
N GLY A 33 -9.50 9.41 -2.18
CA GLY A 33 -10.73 9.64 -2.93
C GLY A 33 -10.74 10.99 -3.65
N TYR A 34 -11.76 11.19 -4.45
CA TYR A 34 -12.01 12.44 -5.17
C TYR A 34 -12.91 13.37 -4.34
N PRO A 35 -12.96 14.69 -4.68
CA PRO A 35 -13.78 15.65 -3.95
C PRO A 35 -15.29 15.36 -3.98
N ASP A 36 -15.74 14.53 -4.90
CA ASP A 36 -17.12 14.08 -5.03
C ASP A 36 -17.49 12.90 -4.13
N GLY A 37 -16.55 12.45 -3.28
CA GLY A 37 -16.75 11.33 -2.36
C GLY A 37 -16.53 9.94 -2.99
N MET A 38 -16.14 9.89 -4.26
CA MET A 38 -15.84 8.64 -4.97
C MET A 38 -14.39 8.24 -4.83
N ILE A 39 -14.09 6.94 -4.89
CA ILE A 39 -12.72 6.41 -4.96
C ILE A 39 -12.36 5.92 -6.36
N ARG A 40 -13.37 5.61 -7.18
CA ARG A 40 -13.26 5.15 -8.56
C ARG A 40 -12.34 3.94 -8.72
N PRO A 41 -12.72 2.76 -8.17
CA PRO A 41 -11.86 1.57 -8.15
C PRO A 41 -11.41 1.11 -9.54
N GLU A 42 -12.29 1.20 -10.52
CA GLU A 42 -12.05 0.72 -11.89
C GLU A 42 -11.46 1.80 -12.83
N ALA A 43 -11.33 3.04 -12.35
CA ALA A 43 -10.70 4.09 -13.16
C ALA A 43 -9.21 3.81 -13.40
N PRO A 44 -8.67 4.11 -14.57
CA PRO A 44 -7.25 3.97 -14.85
C PRO A 44 -6.43 4.91 -13.99
N VAL A 45 -5.23 4.46 -13.62
CA VAL A 45 -4.25 5.27 -12.89
C VAL A 45 -3.40 6.05 -13.88
N THR A 46 -3.21 7.34 -13.64
CA THR A 46 -2.28 8.16 -14.42
C THR A 46 -0.88 8.14 -13.81
N ARG A 47 0.14 8.53 -14.59
CA ARG A 47 1.53 8.64 -14.12
C ARG A 47 1.68 9.62 -12.96
N ALA A 48 0.96 10.75 -13.01
CA ALA A 48 0.92 11.69 -11.88
C ALA A 48 0.31 11.07 -10.62
N GLN A 49 -0.77 10.31 -10.76
CA GLN A 49 -1.39 9.61 -9.63
C GLN A 49 -0.47 8.53 -9.06
N LEU A 50 0.18 7.73 -9.90
CA LEU A 50 1.17 6.75 -9.45
C LEU A 50 2.32 7.42 -8.70
N ALA A 51 2.86 8.51 -9.23
CA ALA A 51 3.91 9.27 -8.55
C ALA A 51 3.48 9.73 -7.15
N VAL A 52 2.27 10.28 -7.00
CA VAL A 52 1.75 10.73 -5.70
C VAL A 52 1.46 9.55 -4.76
N ILE A 53 1.00 8.42 -5.25
CA ILE A 53 0.83 7.20 -4.45
C ILE A 53 2.19 6.73 -3.91
N LEU A 54 3.19 6.63 -4.78
CA LEU A 54 4.56 6.27 -4.37
C LEU A 54 5.15 7.30 -3.40
N PHE A 55 4.93 8.60 -3.62
CA PHE A 55 5.37 9.65 -2.70
C PHE A 55 4.78 9.48 -1.28
N ARG A 56 3.51 9.11 -1.17
CA ARG A 56 2.86 8.85 0.13
C ARG A 56 3.37 7.59 0.81
N LEU A 57 3.90 6.65 0.05
CA LEU A 57 4.53 5.43 0.56
C LEU A 57 6.04 5.59 0.82
N ALA A 58 6.61 6.75 0.50
CA ALA A 58 8.02 7.01 0.75
C ALA A 58 8.30 7.11 2.25
N GLU A 59 9.29 6.36 2.73
CA GLU A 59 9.72 6.36 4.13
C GLU A 59 10.81 7.41 4.39
N HIS A 60 11.60 7.71 3.35
CA HIS A 60 12.68 8.69 3.40
C HIS A 60 12.67 9.58 2.16
N VAL A 61 12.06 10.76 2.26
CA VAL A 61 12.05 11.74 1.16
C VAL A 61 13.30 12.63 1.27
N PRO A 62 14.17 12.67 0.25
CA PRO A 62 15.33 13.55 0.23
C PRO A 62 14.92 15.04 0.24
N GLU A 63 15.70 15.91 0.89
CA GLU A 63 15.40 17.34 1.03
C GLU A 63 15.28 18.12 -0.29
N GLN A 64 15.91 17.63 -1.36
CA GLN A 64 15.89 18.26 -2.68
C GLN A 64 15.33 17.31 -3.72
N ALA A 65 14.11 17.54 -4.14
CA ALA A 65 13.43 16.77 -5.18
C ALA A 65 13.00 17.70 -6.35
N ASP A 66 13.91 18.54 -6.84
CA ASP A 66 13.66 19.33 -8.02
C ASP A 66 14.10 18.56 -9.27
N ALA A 67 13.24 18.52 -10.28
CA ALA A 67 13.53 18.03 -11.61
C ALA A 67 12.91 18.98 -12.65
N GLU A 68 13.63 19.23 -13.72
CA GLU A 68 13.06 19.99 -14.85
C GLU A 68 12.10 19.13 -15.63
N MET A 69 10.82 19.45 -15.49
CA MET A 69 9.72 18.77 -16.18
C MET A 69 8.81 19.84 -16.79
N PRO A 70 8.94 20.12 -18.09
CA PRO A 70 8.21 21.21 -18.73
C PRO A 70 6.67 21.05 -18.64
N ASP A 71 6.18 19.83 -18.62
CA ASP A 71 4.77 19.47 -18.54
C ASP A 71 4.25 19.24 -17.10
N VAL A 72 5.13 19.32 -16.08
CA VAL A 72 4.77 19.25 -14.66
C VAL A 72 5.47 20.41 -13.93
N PRO A 73 5.04 21.66 -14.16
CA PRO A 73 5.68 22.83 -13.53
C PRO A 73 5.47 22.84 -12.01
N PRO A 74 6.20 23.68 -11.25
CA PRO A 74 6.15 23.72 -9.80
C PRO A 74 4.76 23.89 -9.18
N GLU A 75 3.84 24.52 -9.90
CA GLU A 75 2.45 24.73 -9.47
C GLU A 75 1.57 23.49 -9.70
N HIS A 76 2.04 22.51 -10.43
CA HIS A 76 1.30 21.28 -10.66
C HIS A 76 1.22 20.45 -9.38
N TRP A 77 0.02 19.95 -9.05
CA TRP A 77 -0.27 19.21 -7.81
C TRP A 77 0.63 17.98 -7.58
N ALA A 78 1.15 17.39 -8.64
CA ALA A 78 2.02 16.21 -8.57
C ALA A 78 3.51 16.55 -8.74
N HIS A 79 3.92 17.83 -8.84
CA HIS A 79 5.29 18.22 -9.17
C HIS A 79 6.32 17.55 -8.25
N GLY A 80 6.21 17.72 -6.93
CA GLY A 80 7.17 17.16 -5.98
C GLY A 80 7.23 15.62 -6.02
N ALA A 81 6.09 14.97 -6.25
CA ALA A 81 6.02 13.52 -6.38
C ALA A 81 6.65 13.05 -7.70
N ALA A 82 6.35 13.72 -8.81
CA ALA A 82 6.95 13.43 -10.11
C ALA A 82 8.48 13.65 -10.08
N ALA A 83 8.95 14.73 -9.44
CA ALA A 83 10.36 15.00 -9.25
C ALA A 83 11.05 13.87 -8.44
N LEU A 84 10.42 13.38 -7.37
CA LEU A 84 10.97 12.27 -6.58
C LEU A 84 11.16 11.01 -7.41
N VAL A 85 10.10 10.57 -8.11
CA VAL A 85 10.15 9.33 -8.90
C VAL A 85 11.07 9.42 -10.12
N CYS A 86 11.22 10.60 -10.73
CA CYS A 86 12.19 10.84 -11.80
C CYS A 86 13.63 10.83 -11.27
N ARG A 87 13.91 11.52 -10.17
CA ARG A 87 15.25 11.60 -9.59
C ARG A 87 15.74 10.26 -9.06
N THR A 88 14.85 9.42 -8.57
CA THR A 88 15.18 8.06 -8.14
C THR A 88 15.12 7.04 -9.27
N GLU A 89 14.83 7.52 -10.49
CA GLU A 89 14.72 6.72 -11.71
C GLU A 89 13.64 5.62 -11.66
N VAL A 90 12.69 5.72 -10.72
CA VAL A 90 11.56 4.80 -10.63
C VAL A 90 10.59 5.00 -11.79
N LEU A 91 10.26 6.26 -12.10
CA LEU A 91 9.59 6.64 -13.34
C LEU A 91 10.46 7.66 -14.08
N ASN A 92 10.73 7.42 -15.34
CA ASN A 92 11.56 8.32 -16.15
C ASN A 92 10.68 9.25 -17.00
N LEU A 93 11.28 10.35 -17.45
CA LEU A 93 10.74 11.11 -18.58
C LEU A 93 10.68 10.21 -19.80
N GLN A 94 9.70 10.47 -20.66
CA GLN A 94 9.57 9.78 -21.94
C GLN A 94 10.67 10.27 -22.92
N PRO A 95 10.87 9.60 -24.08
CA PRO A 95 11.92 9.97 -25.03
C PRO A 95 11.82 11.39 -25.58
N ASP A 96 10.66 12.01 -25.47
CA ASP A 96 10.43 13.42 -25.85
C ASP A 96 10.81 14.42 -24.75
N GLY A 97 11.31 13.96 -23.61
CA GLY A 97 11.72 14.77 -22.48
C GLY A 97 10.57 15.21 -21.56
N LEU A 98 9.37 14.67 -21.75
CA LEU A 98 8.19 15.00 -20.94
C LEU A 98 7.86 13.87 -19.94
N PHE A 99 7.18 14.23 -18.85
CA PHE A 99 6.70 13.27 -17.86
C PHE A 99 5.38 12.63 -18.26
N HIS A 100 4.54 13.33 -19.00
CA HIS A 100 3.17 12.93 -19.39
C HIS A 100 2.29 12.59 -18.17
N PRO A 101 1.98 13.56 -17.30
CA PRO A 101 1.27 13.35 -16.04
C PRO A 101 -0.08 12.66 -16.18
N GLU A 102 -0.80 12.93 -17.28
CA GLU A 102 -2.14 12.38 -17.54
C GLU A 102 -2.12 11.07 -18.34
N GLN A 103 -0.96 10.60 -18.77
CA GLN A 103 -0.85 9.30 -19.43
C GLN A 103 -1.18 8.18 -18.42
N THR A 104 -1.99 7.22 -18.85
CA THR A 104 -2.34 6.05 -18.04
C THR A 104 -1.18 5.09 -17.93
N VAL A 105 -1.01 4.51 -16.72
CA VAL A 105 0.02 3.52 -16.43
C VAL A 105 -0.46 2.13 -16.85
N THR A 106 0.39 1.40 -17.54
CA THR A 106 0.16 -0.01 -17.84
C THR A 106 0.84 -0.91 -16.79
N GLY A 107 0.46 -2.14 -16.80
CA GLY A 107 1.09 -3.11 -15.94
C GLY A 107 2.61 -3.25 -16.15
N PRO A 108 3.12 -3.42 -17.39
CA PRO A 108 4.56 -3.43 -17.64
C PRO A 108 5.30 -2.18 -17.14
N GLU A 109 4.68 -1.00 -17.22
CA GLU A 109 5.27 0.22 -16.71
C GLU A 109 5.39 0.19 -15.17
N LEU A 110 4.34 -0.27 -14.46
CA LEU A 110 4.41 -0.47 -13.02
C LEU A 110 5.50 -1.47 -12.66
N ALA A 111 5.61 -2.55 -13.39
CA ALA A 111 6.65 -3.56 -13.17
C ALA A 111 8.06 -3.01 -13.32
N CYS A 112 8.29 -2.26 -14.37
CA CYS A 112 9.57 -1.59 -14.55
C CYS A 112 9.86 -0.65 -13.38
N ALA A 113 8.85 0.10 -12.92
CA ALA A 113 8.99 0.98 -11.77
C ALA A 113 9.36 0.20 -10.49
N LEU A 114 8.63 -0.88 -10.19
CA LEU A 114 8.90 -1.72 -9.01
C LEU A 114 10.26 -2.43 -9.09
N ASN A 115 10.66 -2.92 -10.26
CA ASN A 115 11.99 -3.52 -10.44
C ASN A 115 13.11 -2.51 -10.16
N ARG A 116 12.94 -1.25 -10.55
CA ARG A 116 13.91 -0.19 -10.27
C ARG A 116 14.05 0.11 -8.78
N LEU A 117 13.03 -0.15 -7.97
CA LEU A 117 13.14 -0.06 -6.50
C LEU A 117 14.20 -1.01 -5.93
N THR A 118 14.49 -2.12 -6.61
CA THR A 118 15.53 -3.08 -6.18
C THR A 118 16.90 -2.81 -6.79
N THR A 119 16.93 -2.29 -8.01
CA THR A 119 18.16 -2.14 -8.79
C THR A 119 18.83 -0.76 -8.64
N HIS A 120 18.07 0.27 -8.23
CA HIS A 120 18.57 1.62 -8.05
C HIS A 120 18.72 1.95 -6.56
N GLU A 121 19.95 2.23 -6.12
CA GLU A 121 20.26 2.50 -4.70
C GLU A 121 19.44 3.67 -4.13
N ALA A 122 19.29 4.75 -4.90
CA ALA A 122 18.53 5.93 -4.50
C ALA A 122 17.05 5.57 -4.27
N ALA A 123 16.45 4.76 -5.13
CA ALA A 123 15.07 4.30 -4.96
C ALA A 123 14.93 3.37 -3.75
N ALA A 124 15.83 2.40 -3.60
CA ALA A 124 15.83 1.46 -2.47
C ALA A 124 15.91 2.18 -1.10
N ALA A 125 16.61 3.31 -1.03
CA ALA A 125 16.70 4.11 0.19
C ALA A 125 15.39 4.87 0.51
N VAL A 126 14.61 5.25 -0.51
CA VAL A 126 13.34 5.96 -0.33
C VAL A 126 12.20 5.02 0.04
N TRP A 127 12.16 3.80 -0.50
CA TRP A 127 11.07 2.81 -0.34
C TRP A 127 11.57 1.44 0.16
N PRO A 128 12.19 1.34 1.33
CA PRO A 128 12.74 0.07 1.82
C PRO A 128 11.67 -1.03 2.00
N SER A 129 10.47 -0.69 2.47
CA SER A 129 9.40 -1.68 2.63
C SER A 129 8.87 -2.20 1.30
N LEU A 130 8.67 -1.34 0.29
CA LEU A 130 8.29 -1.78 -1.05
C LEU A 130 9.37 -2.64 -1.70
N LYS A 131 10.64 -2.28 -1.52
CA LYS A 131 11.78 -3.08 -1.97
C LYS A 131 11.76 -4.48 -1.36
N ALA A 132 11.67 -4.56 -0.04
CA ALA A 132 11.64 -5.84 0.68
C ALA A 132 10.45 -6.70 0.25
N GLY A 133 9.27 -6.10 0.09
CA GLY A 133 8.08 -6.78 -0.41
C GLY A 133 8.27 -7.30 -1.83
N TRP A 134 8.87 -6.50 -2.72
CA TRP A 134 9.15 -6.92 -4.09
C TRP A 134 10.15 -8.08 -4.18
N GLU A 135 11.20 -8.06 -3.36
CA GLU A 135 12.21 -9.13 -3.31
C GLU A 135 11.67 -10.45 -2.72
N THR A 136 10.67 -10.36 -1.82
CA THR A 136 10.09 -11.53 -1.17
C THR A 136 8.81 -12.04 -1.83
N ALA A 137 8.12 -11.20 -2.60
CA ALA A 137 6.91 -11.59 -3.29
C ALA A 137 7.25 -12.63 -4.36
N GLU A 138 6.57 -13.78 -4.32
CA GLU A 138 6.55 -14.76 -5.41
C GLU A 138 5.74 -14.20 -6.61
N ILE A 139 5.91 -12.94 -6.92
CA ILE A 139 5.32 -12.32 -8.10
C ILE A 139 6.20 -12.75 -9.26
N SER A 140 5.86 -13.89 -9.85
CA SER A 140 6.51 -14.42 -11.05
C SER A 140 6.26 -13.47 -12.20
N PHE A 141 7.21 -12.57 -12.45
CA PHE A 141 7.28 -11.92 -13.75
C PHE A 141 7.68 -12.96 -14.77
N ALA A 142 6.72 -13.46 -15.51
CA ALA A 142 7.03 -14.12 -16.77
C ALA A 142 7.48 -13.01 -17.72
N ALA A 143 8.81 -12.88 -17.89
CA ALA A 143 9.41 -12.03 -18.90
C ALA A 143 8.77 -12.36 -20.25
N GLY A 144 8.01 -11.45 -20.82
CA GLY A 144 7.44 -11.52 -22.15
C GLY A 144 5.96 -11.89 -22.28
N ASN A 145 5.28 -12.31 -21.23
CA ASN A 145 3.87 -12.70 -21.31
C ASN A 145 3.02 -12.12 -20.18
N GLY A 146 2.90 -10.79 -20.10
CA GLY A 146 1.95 -10.11 -19.21
C GLY A 146 1.76 -10.84 -17.88
N TRP A 147 1.93 -10.29 -16.81
CA TRP A 147 2.18 -10.77 -15.50
C TRP A 147 1.15 -10.30 -14.55
N VAL A 148 1.24 -10.71 -13.33
CA VAL A 148 0.27 -10.63 -12.27
C VAL A 148 -0.93 -11.51 -12.54
N MET A 149 -0.75 -12.75 -12.24
CA MET A 149 -1.83 -13.71 -12.17
C MET A 149 -2.79 -13.35 -11.04
N GLY A 150 -4.08 -13.28 -11.39
CA GLY A 150 -5.08 -13.69 -10.44
C GLY A 150 -5.69 -12.62 -9.57
N PHE A 151 -6.14 -11.48 -10.12
CA PHE A 151 -7.06 -10.63 -9.37
C PHE A 151 -8.51 -11.14 -9.43
N ASP A 152 -8.89 -11.80 -10.51
CA ASP A 152 -10.24 -12.32 -10.75
C ASP A 152 -10.25 -13.64 -11.55
N GLY A 153 -9.08 -14.20 -11.85
CA GLY A 153 -8.95 -15.39 -12.70
C GLY A 153 -8.99 -15.09 -14.20
N GLU A 154 -9.04 -13.83 -14.59
CA GLU A 154 -8.99 -13.40 -15.99
C GLU A 154 -7.55 -13.17 -16.48
N THR A 155 -7.38 -13.24 -17.79
CA THR A 155 -6.09 -12.96 -18.45
C THR A 155 -5.83 -11.46 -18.39
N PHE A 156 -4.71 -11.06 -17.79
CA PHE A 156 -4.30 -9.67 -17.74
C PHE A 156 -3.87 -9.20 -19.14
N ASP A 157 -4.49 -8.14 -19.62
CA ASP A 157 -4.07 -7.45 -20.84
C ASP A 157 -2.90 -6.51 -20.51
N ALA A 158 -1.70 -6.85 -21.00
CA ALA A 158 -0.49 -6.09 -20.72
C ALA A 158 -0.55 -4.66 -21.28
N ASP A 159 -1.35 -4.43 -22.31
CA ASP A 159 -1.51 -3.12 -22.94
C ASP A 159 -2.65 -2.29 -22.31
N ALA A 160 -3.50 -2.92 -21.48
CA ALA A 160 -4.57 -2.23 -20.81
C ALA A 160 -4.05 -1.30 -19.70
N PRO A 161 -4.68 -0.14 -19.51
CA PRO A 161 -4.41 0.72 -18.37
C PRO A 161 -4.70 0.02 -17.05
N LEU A 162 -3.79 0.16 -16.08
CA LEU A 162 -3.96 -0.38 -14.74
C LEU A 162 -5.04 0.39 -13.98
N SER A 163 -5.99 -0.32 -13.39
CA SER A 163 -7.01 0.32 -12.56
C SER A 163 -6.47 0.67 -11.16
N ARG A 164 -7.14 1.60 -10.49
CA ARG A 164 -6.82 2.00 -9.11
C ARG A 164 -6.91 0.82 -8.14
N ALA A 165 -7.91 -0.05 -8.32
CA ALA A 165 -8.09 -1.25 -7.52
C ALA A 165 -6.97 -2.28 -7.74
N GLN A 166 -6.56 -2.51 -8.98
CA GLN A 166 -5.44 -3.39 -9.30
C GLN A 166 -4.14 -2.86 -8.69
N LEU A 167 -3.87 -1.56 -8.82
CA LEU A 167 -2.71 -0.94 -8.19
C LEU A 167 -2.74 -1.09 -6.66
N ALA A 168 -3.89 -0.83 -6.02
CA ALA A 168 -4.05 -0.99 -4.57
C ALA A 168 -3.76 -2.43 -4.13
N GLN A 169 -4.29 -3.42 -4.83
CA GLN A 169 -4.05 -4.83 -4.52
C GLN A 169 -2.57 -5.20 -4.65
N ILE A 170 -1.89 -4.74 -5.70
CA ILE A 170 -0.45 -5.00 -5.89
C ILE A 170 0.35 -4.39 -4.74
N LEU A 171 0.14 -3.11 -4.45
CA LEU A 171 0.90 -2.40 -3.42
C LEU A 171 0.62 -2.95 -2.02
N ASN A 172 -0.64 -3.29 -1.70
CA ASN A 172 -0.98 -3.93 -0.43
C ASN A 172 -0.27 -5.27 -0.26
N ALA A 173 -0.23 -6.09 -1.30
CA ALA A 173 0.48 -7.37 -1.28
C ALA A 173 1.99 -7.17 -1.01
N LEU A 174 2.63 -6.21 -1.69
CA LEU A 174 4.03 -5.88 -1.49
C LEU A 174 4.33 -5.35 -0.07
N LEU A 175 3.38 -4.63 0.51
CA LEU A 175 3.51 -4.06 1.86
C LEU A 175 3.08 -5.04 2.97
N GLY A 176 2.58 -6.23 2.61
CA GLY A 176 2.03 -7.18 3.57
C GLY A 176 0.74 -6.70 4.25
N ARG A 177 0.00 -5.78 3.62
CA ARG A 177 -1.23 -5.18 4.11
C ARG A 177 -2.44 -5.84 3.45
N THR A 178 -2.83 -7.00 3.96
CA THR A 178 -3.82 -7.86 3.30
C THR A 178 -4.84 -8.39 4.30
N PRO A 179 -5.91 -7.63 4.63
CA PRO A 179 -7.02 -8.18 5.37
C PRO A 179 -7.67 -9.32 4.57
N ALA A 180 -8.01 -10.43 5.25
CA ALA A 180 -8.55 -11.62 4.58
C ALA A 180 -10.07 -11.52 4.40
N SER A 181 -10.74 -10.74 5.24
CA SER A 181 -12.20 -10.68 5.30
C SER A 181 -12.67 -9.34 5.87
N LEU A 182 -13.98 -9.11 5.81
CA LEU A 182 -14.62 -7.95 6.45
C LEU A 182 -14.45 -7.93 7.97
N ASP A 183 -14.31 -9.09 8.60
CA ASP A 183 -14.12 -9.21 10.05
C ASP A 183 -12.74 -8.72 10.51
N ASP A 184 -11.83 -8.55 9.59
CA ASP A 184 -10.50 -8.00 9.84
C ASP A 184 -10.47 -6.47 9.79
N LEU A 185 -11.53 -5.84 9.28
CA LEU A 185 -11.65 -4.39 9.21
C LEU A 185 -12.31 -3.81 10.47
N GLN A 186 -12.15 -2.52 10.71
CA GLN A 186 -12.79 -1.82 11.83
C GLN A 186 -14.20 -1.31 11.47
N LEU A 187 -15.14 -1.54 12.38
CA LEU A 187 -16.47 -0.97 12.28
C LEU A 187 -16.41 0.58 12.32
N GLY A 188 -17.22 1.21 11.49
CA GLY A 188 -17.27 2.67 11.42
C GLY A 188 -16.20 3.30 10.53
N MET A 189 -15.40 2.49 9.81
CA MET A 189 -14.48 3.00 8.80
C MET A 189 -15.24 3.82 7.73
N PRO A 190 -14.61 4.86 7.16
CA PRO A 190 -15.19 5.57 6.04
C PRO A 190 -15.33 4.63 4.83
N ILE A 191 -16.46 4.74 4.15
CA ILE A 191 -16.77 3.97 2.93
C ILE A 191 -17.08 4.97 1.83
N PHE A 192 -16.41 4.84 0.68
CA PHE A 192 -16.67 5.67 -0.49
C PHE A 192 -17.97 5.27 -1.18
N ASP A 193 -18.65 6.23 -1.80
CA ASP A 193 -19.98 6.02 -2.36
C ASP A 193 -20.02 4.95 -3.45
N ASP A 194 -18.95 4.79 -4.20
CA ASP A 194 -18.77 3.81 -5.27
C ASP A 194 -18.00 2.55 -4.84
N ASN A 195 -17.70 2.39 -3.54
CA ASN A 195 -17.06 1.20 -2.95
C ASN A 195 -17.91 0.61 -1.83
N ARG A 196 -19.24 0.50 -2.04
CA ARG A 196 -20.18 0.00 -1.02
C ARG A 196 -20.46 -1.49 -1.12
N ASP A 197 -20.18 -2.11 -2.28
CA ASP A 197 -20.39 -3.55 -2.44
C ASP A 197 -19.24 -4.34 -1.82
N ALA A 198 -19.45 -4.82 -0.61
CA ALA A 198 -18.48 -5.62 0.12
C ALA A 198 -18.17 -6.99 -0.53
N ARG A 199 -18.90 -7.38 -1.59
CA ARG A 199 -18.63 -8.59 -2.38
C ARG A 199 -17.72 -8.31 -3.57
N ALA A 200 -17.53 -7.03 -3.95
CA ALA A 200 -16.63 -6.68 -5.01
C ALA A 200 -15.20 -7.08 -4.61
N TRP A 201 -14.48 -7.70 -5.55
CA TRP A 201 -13.10 -8.17 -5.30
C TRP A 201 -12.17 -7.06 -4.83
N TYR A 202 -12.44 -5.83 -5.25
CA TYR A 202 -11.64 -4.65 -4.93
C TYR A 202 -12.01 -3.98 -3.60
N PHE A 203 -13.07 -4.42 -2.91
CA PHE A 203 -13.52 -3.76 -1.68
C PHE A 203 -12.42 -3.71 -0.63
N LEU A 204 -11.87 -4.87 -0.25
CA LEU A 204 -10.81 -4.95 0.76
C LEU A 204 -9.53 -4.22 0.34
N PRO A 205 -8.99 -4.41 -0.88
CA PRO A 205 -7.82 -3.66 -1.33
C PRO A 205 -7.99 -2.14 -1.30
N ILE A 206 -9.16 -1.64 -1.69
CA ILE A 206 -9.44 -0.20 -1.68
C ILE A 206 -9.54 0.33 -0.24
N GLN A 207 -10.25 -0.38 0.66
CA GLN A 207 -10.35 0.05 2.06
C GLN A 207 -8.97 0.11 2.72
N GLU A 208 -8.13 -0.91 2.53
CA GLU A 208 -6.76 -0.95 3.04
C GLU A 208 -5.91 0.22 2.50
N ALA A 209 -6.01 0.51 1.22
CA ALA A 209 -5.22 1.57 0.59
C ALA A 209 -5.68 2.98 0.96
N ALA A 210 -6.98 3.16 1.27
CA ALA A 210 -7.61 4.47 1.37
C ALA A 210 -7.98 4.91 2.80
N VAL A 211 -7.88 4.03 3.79
CA VAL A 211 -8.24 4.33 5.18
C VAL A 211 -7.01 4.23 6.07
N THR A 212 -6.70 5.30 6.81
CA THR A 212 -5.64 5.25 7.83
C THR A 212 -6.11 4.45 9.03
N HIS A 213 -5.32 3.48 9.48
CA HIS A 213 -5.64 2.60 10.58
C HIS A 213 -4.38 2.05 11.23
N THR A 214 -4.51 1.43 12.40
CA THR A 214 -3.49 0.56 12.97
C THR A 214 -3.86 -0.89 12.76
N ALA A 215 -2.90 -1.73 12.42
CA ALA A 215 -3.11 -3.14 12.18
C ALA A 215 -2.06 -4.00 12.87
N ALA A 216 -2.44 -5.22 13.20
CA ALA A 216 -1.55 -6.24 13.71
C ALA A 216 -1.56 -7.47 12.79
N GLN A 217 -0.41 -8.09 12.61
CA GLN A 217 -0.31 -9.32 11.84
C GLN A 217 -1.01 -10.48 12.58
N SER A 218 -1.82 -11.22 11.83
CA SER A 218 -2.52 -12.42 12.28
C SER A 218 -2.23 -13.57 11.32
N GLY A 219 -1.08 -14.20 11.50
CA GLY A 219 -0.59 -15.22 10.56
C GLY A 219 -0.16 -14.61 9.22
N ALA A 220 -0.77 -15.07 8.11
CA ALA A 220 -0.51 -14.55 6.76
C ALA A 220 -1.32 -13.29 6.42
N TRP A 221 -2.24 -12.90 7.28
CA TRP A 221 -3.17 -11.78 7.09
C TRP A 221 -2.96 -10.71 8.14
N GLU A 222 -3.52 -9.53 7.92
CA GLU A 222 -3.55 -8.50 8.93
C GLU A 222 -4.97 -8.25 9.43
N ARG A 223 -5.07 -7.69 10.62
CA ARG A 223 -6.32 -7.27 11.23
C ARG A 223 -6.19 -5.85 11.75
N TRP A 224 -7.16 -5.02 11.43
CA TRP A 224 -7.22 -3.65 11.91
C TRP A 224 -7.53 -3.59 13.40
N ASP A 225 -6.77 -2.79 14.12
CA ASP A 225 -6.93 -2.60 15.56
C ASP A 225 -7.71 -1.33 15.87
N ALA A 226 -7.46 -0.24 15.16
CA ALA A 226 -8.15 1.05 15.32
C ALA A 226 -8.09 1.86 14.02
N LEU A 227 -9.05 2.80 13.90
CA LEU A 227 -9.03 3.85 12.87
C LEU A 227 -8.08 4.97 13.30
N GLY A 228 -7.34 5.55 12.35
CA GLY A 228 -6.42 6.67 12.55
C GLY A 228 -7.07 8.05 12.42
#